data_a256ff0bb14ce8f85de27ea25ade656d
#
_entry.id   a256ff0bb14ce8f85de27ea25ade656d
#
_cell.length_a   1.000
_cell.length_b   1.000
_cell.length_c   1.000
_cell.angle_alpha   90.00
_cell.angle_beta   90.00
_cell.angle_gamma   90.00
#
_symmetry.space_group_name_H-M   'P 1'
#
loop_
_entity.id
_entity.type
_entity.pdbx_description
1 polymer ?
#
loop_
_entity_poly.entity_id
_entity_poly.type
_entity_poly.pdbx_seq_one_letter_code
_entity_poly.pdbx_strand_id
1 'polypeptide(L)'
;MNQTELIRNLKNGDVRAVARLLTLIEDEDKKAEQILKEIWKLTGKSYIIGITGPPGSGKSTIVDVLARTAIDQGHKVAVLAVDPTSPFSGGAVLGDRLRMSSAHETGIFIRSVASRGHLGGLTATTRFMINALELLQNDITLVETVGAGQGDVEIVQLAD
;
A
#
# COMPACT_ATOMS: atom_id res chain seq x y z
N MET A 1 -21.31 -5.13 4.87
CA MET A 1 -20.70 -4.43 6.01
C MET A 1 -21.10 -2.98 5.92
N ASN A 2 -21.79 -2.45 6.92
CA ASN A 2 -22.14 -1.02 7.00
C ASN A 2 -20.92 -0.20 7.47
N GLN A 3 -20.99 1.15 7.39
CA GLN A 3 -19.85 2.02 7.70
C GLN A 3 -19.39 1.90 9.17
N THR A 4 -20.32 1.82 10.12
CA THR A 4 -20.00 1.70 11.55
C THR A 4 -19.28 0.37 11.84
N GLU A 5 -19.75 -0.71 11.23
CA GLU A 5 -19.13 -2.03 11.35
C GLU A 5 -17.73 -2.05 10.70
N LEU A 6 -17.57 -1.39 9.54
CA LEU A 6 -16.28 -1.24 8.89
C LEU A 6 -15.28 -0.52 9.79
N ILE A 7 -15.64 0.62 10.36
CA ILE A 7 -14.78 1.41 11.26
C ILE A 7 -14.38 0.59 12.49
N ARG A 8 -15.33 -0.12 13.10
CA ARG A 8 -15.04 -1.00 14.24
C ARG A 8 -14.00 -2.07 13.88
N ASN A 9 -14.16 -2.73 12.74
CA ASN A 9 -13.27 -3.78 12.30
C ASN A 9 -11.89 -3.22 11.92
N LEU A 10 -11.83 -2.02 11.32
CA LEU A 10 -10.59 -1.30 11.05
C LEU A 10 -9.81 -1.02 12.34
N LYS A 11 -10.48 -0.54 13.40
CA LYS A 11 -9.85 -0.31 14.70
C LYS A 11 -9.29 -1.58 15.36
N ASN A 12 -9.83 -2.73 15.00
CA ASN A 12 -9.36 -4.05 15.48
C ASN A 12 -8.27 -4.67 14.57
N GLY A 13 -7.84 -3.98 13.51
CA GLY A 13 -6.83 -4.49 12.59
C GLY A 13 -7.32 -5.62 11.68
N ASP A 14 -8.63 -5.68 11.40
CA ASP A 14 -9.17 -6.72 10.52
C ASP A 14 -8.69 -6.53 9.08
N VAL A 15 -8.00 -7.54 8.54
CA VAL A 15 -7.39 -7.53 7.21
C VAL A 15 -8.41 -7.28 6.11
N ARG A 16 -9.63 -7.83 6.23
CA ARG A 16 -10.68 -7.67 5.21
C ARG A 16 -11.23 -6.26 5.24
N ALA A 17 -11.35 -5.67 6.43
CA ALA A 17 -11.77 -4.28 6.60
C ALA A 17 -10.74 -3.32 5.98
N VAL A 18 -9.45 -3.55 6.21
CA VAL A 18 -8.37 -2.77 5.60
C VAL A 18 -8.37 -2.93 4.08
N ALA A 19 -8.47 -4.15 3.56
CA ALA A 19 -8.58 -4.39 2.12
C ALA A 19 -9.79 -3.67 1.50
N ARG A 20 -10.94 -3.62 2.20
CA ARG A 20 -12.12 -2.88 1.75
C ARG A 20 -11.90 -1.38 1.74
N LEU A 21 -11.25 -0.83 2.78
CA LEU A 21 -10.92 0.60 2.82
C LEU A 21 -9.97 0.98 1.68
N LEU A 22 -8.93 0.17 1.42
CA LEU A 22 -8.02 0.39 0.29
C LEU A 22 -8.77 0.44 -1.05
N THR A 23 -9.77 -0.44 -1.25
CA THR A 23 -10.61 -0.39 -2.45
C THR A 23 -11.44 0.89 -2.52
N LEU A 24 -12.02 1.36 -1.40
CA LEU A 24 -12.77 2.62 -1.37
C LEU A 24 -11.88 3.83 -1.68
N ILE A 25 -10.62 3.81 -1.22
CA ILE A 25 -9.64 4.86 -1.53
C ILE A 25 -9.28 4.83 -3.03
N GLU A 26 -9.03 3.63 -3.58
CA GLU A 26 -8.70 3.45 -5.00
C GLU A 26 -9.86 3.88 -5.93
N ASP A 27 -11.10 3.65 -5.49
CA ASP A 27 -12.32 4.04 -6.22
C ASP A 27 -12.74 5.50 -5.98
N GLU A 28 -11.97 6.28 -5.20
CA GLU A 28 -12.28 7.66 -4.82
C GLU A 28 -13.68 7.81 -4.19
N ASP A 29 -14.16 6.78 -3.48
CA ASP A 29 -15.47 6.83 -2.81
C ASP A 29 -15.43 7.85 -1.66
N LYS A 30 -16.37 8.78 -1.65
CA LYS A 30 -16.49 9.81 -0.60
C LYS A 30 -16.56 9.25 0.83
N LYS A 31 -16.98 8.00 0.98
CA LYS A 31 -16.97 7.29 2.28
C LYS A 31 -15.56 7.06 2.81
N ALA A 32 -14.58 6.87 1.90
CA ALA A 32 -13.19 6.67 2.31
C ALA A 32 -12.68 7.89 3.10
N GLU A 33 -12.97 9.09 2.64
CA GLU A 33 -12.56 10.34 3.30
C GLU A 33 -13.13 10.48 4.72
N GLN A 34 -14.41 10.13 4.89
CA GLN A 34 -15.06 10.15 6.20
C GLN A 34 -14.44 9.13 7.16
N ILE A 35 -14.19 7.91 6.67
CA ILE A 35 -13.56 6.84 7.45
C ILE A 35 -12.15 7.24 7.85
N LEU A 36 -11.34 7.77 6.92
CA LEU A 36 -9.97 8.21 7.18
C LEU A 36 -9.90 9.29 8.26
N LYS A 37 -10.85 10.24 8.30
CA LYS A 37 -10.93 11.25 9.37
C LYS A 37 -11.13 10.62 10.76
N GLU A 38 -11.88 9.52 10.84
CA GLU A 38 -12.14 8.85 12.12
C GLU A 38 -10.95 8.01 12.60
N ILE A 39 -10.16 7.45 11.67
CA ILE A 39 -9.04 6.57 12.01
C ILE A 39 -7.69 7.29 12.09
N TRP A 40 -7.64 8.57 11.69
CA TRP A 40 -6.39 9.35 11.61
C TRP A 40 -5.50 9.26 12.84
N LYS A 41 -6.08 9.27 14.02
CA LYS A 41 -5.33 9.20 15.30
C LYS A 41 -4.66 7.84 15.55
N LEU A 42 -5.00 6.83 14.78
CA LEU A 42 -4.47 5.46 14.92
C LEU A 42 -3.29 5.20 13.97
N THR A 43 -3.01 6.14 13.06
CA THR A 43 -1.98 6.04 12.00
C THR A 43 -0.74 6.87 12.35
N GLY A 44 0.30 6.83 11.52
CA GLY A 44 1.54 7.58 11.69
C GLY A 44 2.55 6.88 12.60
N LYS A 45 2.57 5.55 12.63
CA LYS A 45 3.45 4.74 13.50
C LYS A 45 4.40 3.83 12.74
N SER A 46 4.04 3.45 11.51
CA SER A 46 4.86 2.58 10.67
C SER A 46 6.04 3.34 10.09
N TYR A 47 7.21 2.70 10.01
CA TYR A 47 8.36 3.23 9.29
C TYR A 47 8.15 2.98 7.79
N ILE A 48 8.20 4.03 6.99
CA ILE A 48 7.87 3.97 5.57
C ILE A 48 9.15 3.95 4.74
N ILE A 49 9.37 2.88 3.98
CA ILE A 49 10.51 2.72 3.07
C ILE A 49 10.00 2.78 1.64
N GLY A 50 10.40 3.80 0.91
CA GLY A 50 10.11 3.96 -0.52
C GLY A 50 11.18 3.30 -1.39
N ILE A 51 10.75 2.46 -2.35
CA ILE A 51 11.62 1.81 -3.34
C ILE A 51 11.17 2.25 -4.72
N THR A 52 12.04 2.96 -5.42
CA THR A 52 11.76 3.45 -6.78
C THR A 52 12.94 3.17 -7.71
N GLY A 53 12.74 3.32 -9.01
CA GLY A 53 13.76 3.11 -10.04
C GLY A 53 13.18 2.54 -11.34
N PRO A 54 13.97 2.48 -12.42
CA PRO A 54 13.49 2.06 -13.73
C PRO A 54 12.96 0.62 -13.75
N PRO A 55 12.09 0.27 -14.71
CA PRO A 55 11.67 -1.12 -14.92
C PRO A 55 12.87 -2.05 -15.08
N GLY A 56 12.79 -3.24 -14.50
CA GLY A 56 13.87 -4.25 -14.61
C GLY A 56 15.09 -4.01 -13.69
N SER A 57 15.10 -2.96 -12.86
CA SER A 57 16.21 -2.67 -11.93
C SER A 57 16.27 -3.57 -10.69
N GLY A 58 15.38 -4.53 -10.55
CA GLY A 58 15.36 -5.45 -9.40
C GLY A 58 14.61 -4.96 -8.17
N LYS A 59 13.79 -3.90 -8.26
CA LYS A 59 13.03 -3.35 -7.13
C LYS A 59 12.21 -4.40 -6.39
N SER A 60 11.40 -5.16 -7.09
CA SER A 60 10.54 -6.18 -6.48
C SER A 60 11.36 -7.28 -5.78
N THR A 61 12.56 -7.58 -6.28
CA THR A 61 13.51 -8.48 -5.61
C THR A 61 14.02 -7.89 -4.31
N ILE A 62 14.35 -6.58 -4.32
CA ILE A 62 14.78 -5.87 -3.11
C ILE A 62 13.64 -5.82 -2.09
N VAL A 63 12.41 -5.51 -2.53
CA VAL A 63 11.23 -5.50 -1.66
C VAL A 63 11.01 -6.87 -0.99
N ASP A 64 11.10 -7.97 -1.76
CA ASP A 64 10.95 -9.33 -1.22
C ASP A 64 12.03 -9.65 -0.18
N VAL A 65 13.29 -9.34 -0.46
CA VAL A 65 14.41 -9.55 0.47
C VAL A 65 14.25 -8.72 1.74
N LEU A 66 13.92 -7.44 1.61
CA LEU A 66 13.71 -6.55 2.77
C LEU A 66 12.53 -7.02 3.63
N ALA A 67 11.41 -7.38 2.99
CA ALA A 67 10.23 -7.87 3.71
C ALA A 67 10.54 -9.14 4.51
N ARG A 68 11.20 -10.12 3.90
CA ARG A 68 11.60 -11.36 4.57
C ARG A 68 12.57 -11.09 5.72
N THR A 69 13.61 -10.29 5.47
CA THR A 69 14.61 -9.96 6.50
C THR A 69 13.95 -9.27 7.70
N ALA A 70 13.02 -8.35 7.47
CA ALA A 70 12.31 -7.67 8.55
C ALA A 70 11.43 -8.64 9.35
N ILE A 71 10.74 -9.57 8.67
CA ILE A 71 9.93 -10.60 9.33
C ILE A 71 10.79 -11.56 10.15
N ASP A 72 11.93 -12.00 9.63
CA ASP A 72 12.88 -12.86 10.35
C ASP A 72 13.40 -12.18 11.62
N GLN A 73 13.41 -10.84 11.65
CA GLN A 73 13.72 -10.01 12.82
C GLN A 73 12.51 -9.75 13.73
N GLY A 74 11.36 -10.30 13.42
CA GLY A 74 10.13 -10.18 14.23
C GLY A 74 9.27 -8.95 13.93
N HIS A 75 9.55 -8.20 12.86
CA HIS A 75 8.75 -7.05 12.45
C HIS A 75 7.54 -7.48 11.62
N LYS A 76 6.43 -6.77 11.79
CA LYS A 76 5.27 -6.88 10.91
C LYS A 76 5.44 -5.96 9.70
N VAL A 77 5.25 -6.50 8.50
CA VAL A 77 5.49 -5.78 7.24
C VAL A 77 4.23 -5.73 6.39
N ALA A 78 3.94 -4.57 5.83
CA ALA A 78 2.98 -4.39 4.76
C ALA A 78 3.69 -3.89 3.49
N VAL A 79 3.20 -4.28 2.32
CA VAL A 79 3.75 -3.86 1.02
C VAL A 79 2.65 -3.20 0.19
N LEU A 80 2.93 -1.99 -0.29
CA LEU A 80 2.10 -1.26 -1.24
C LEU A 80 2.86 -1.15 -2.57
N ALA A 81 2.42 -1.87 -3.58
CA ALA A 81 2.95 -1.76 -4.93
C ALA A 81 2.09 -0.80 -5.76
N VAL A 82 2.67 0.33 -6.18
CA VAL A 82 2.00 1.36 -6.97
C VAL A 82 2.45 1.23 -8.42
N ASP A 83 1.56 0.78 -9.28
CA ASP A 83 1.84 0.54 -10.70
C ASP A 83 1.30 1.70 -11.54
N PRO A 84 2.07 2.29 -12.47
CA PRO A 84 1.52 3.22 -13.43
C PRO A 84 0.50 2.47 -14.30
N THR A 85 -0.73 2.92 -14.30
CA THR A 85 -1.78 2.33 -15.12
C THR A 85 -1.40 2.41 -16.60
N SER A 86 -1.30 1.26 -17.25
CA SER A 86 -1.52 1.20 -18.69
C SER A 86 -3.00 1.56 -18.93
N PRO A 87 -3.31 2.60 -19.71
CA PRO A 87 -4.68 2.93 -20.06
C PRO A 87 -5.42 1.79 -20.78
N PHE A 88 -4.71 0.74 -21.15
CA PHE A 88 -5.21 -0.42 -21.91
C PHE A 88 -5.46 -1.68 -21.09
N SER A 89 -4.96 -1.79 -19.85
CA SER A 89 -5.05 -3.06 -19.09
C SER A 89 -6.03 -3.06 -17.93
N GLY A 90 -6.59 -1.92 -17.54
CA GLY A 90 -7.67 -1.86 -16.52
C GLY A 90 -7.42 -2.53 -15.16
N GLY A 91 -6.19 -2.94 -14.90
CA GLY A 91 -5.82 -3.61 -13.64
C GLY A 91 -4.32 -3.79 -13.48
N ALA A 92 -3.84 -3.84 -12.25
CA ALA A 92 -2.47 -4.16 -11.91
C ALA A 92 -2.04 -5.48 -12.56
N VAL A 93 -0.85 -5.50 -13.14
CA VAL A 93 -0.34 -6.67 -13.88
C VAL A 93 -0.31 -7.90 -12.98
N LEU A 94 -1.04 -8.93 -13.37
CA LEU A 94 -1.23 -10.20 -12.63
C LEU A 94 0.10 -10.91 -12.31
N GLY A 95 1.19 -10.57 -13.03
CA GLY A 95 2.50 -11.18 -12.88
C GLY A 95 3.20 -10.90 -11.55
N ASP A 96 2.96 -9.74 -10.93
CA ASP A 96 3.58 -9.41 -9.64
C ASP A 96 2.91 -10.13 -8.45
N ARG A 97 1.63 -10.45 -8.57
CA ARG A 97 0.95 -11.27 -7.54
C ARG A 97 1.48 -12.71 -7.47
N LEU A 98 1.97 -13.26 -8.56
CA LEU A 98 2.52 -14.64 -8.60
C LEU A 98 3.93 -14.72 -8.03
N ARG A 99 4.72 -13.64 -8.10
CA ARG A 99 6.06 -13.59 -7.48
C ARG A 99 6.02 -13.49 -5.96
N MET A 100 4.93 -12.96 -5.44
CA MET A 100 4.67 -12.83 -4.00
C MET A 100 3.76 -13.94 -3.45
N SER A 101 3.62 -15.08 -4.15
CA SER A 101 2.84 -16.23 -3.68
C SER A 101 3.33 -16.78 -2.33
N SER A 102 4.62 -16.60 -2.02
CA SER A 102 5.20 -16.91 -0.71
C SER A 102 4.76 -15.97 0.41
N ALA A 103 4.20 -14.80 0.11
CA ALA A 103 3.72 -13.84 1.10
C ALA A 103 2.52 -14.36 1.90
N HIS A 104 1.68 -15.20 1.30
CA HIS A 104 0.59 -15.86 2.01
C HIS A 104 1.07 -16.78 3.15
N GLU A 105 2.25 -17.37 2.99
CA GLU A 105 2.85 -18.24 4.00
C GLU A 105 3.56 -17.46 5.11
N THR A 106 4.00 -16.24 4.81
CA THR A 106 4.79 -15.39 5.75
C THR A 106 3.96 -14.36 6.52
N GLY A 107 2.66 -14.24 6.25
CA GLY A 107 1.79 -13.25 6.91
C GLY A 107 1.99 -11.80 6.45
N ILE A 108 2.70 -11.58 5.36
CA ILE A 108 2.86 -10.24 4.76
C ILE A 108 1.54 -9.81 4.10
N PHE A 109 1.06 -8.62 4.40
CA PHE A 109 -0.04 -8.03 3.64
C PHE A 109 0.50 -7.29 2.41
N ILE A 110 0.03 -7.65 1.22
CA ILE A 110 0.44 -7.02 -0.03
C ILE A 110 -0.77 -6.47 -0.77
N ARG A 111 -0.67 -5.21 -1.19
CA ARG A 111 -1.66 -4.57 -2.05
C ARG A 111 -0.98 -3.95 -3.26
N SER A 112 -1.40 -4.35 -4.46
CA SER A 112 -1.08 -3.63 -5.69
C SER A 112 -2.22 -2.67 -6.02
N VAL A 113 -1.87 -1.44 -6.37
CA VAL A 113 -2.80 -0.38 -6.76
C VAL A 113 -2.36 0.25 -8.07
N ALA A 114 -3.32 0.62 -8.89
CA ALA A 114 -3.05 1.31 -10.14
C ALA A 114 -3.02 2.81 -9.91
N SER A 115 -1.93 3.47 -10.33
CA SER A 115 -1.89 4.93 -10.37
C SER A 115 -2.72 5.40 -11.57
N ARG A 116 -3.95 5.80 -11.35
CA ARG A 116 -4.89 6.21 -12.42
C ARG A 116 -4.55 7.56 -13.07
N GLY A 117 -3.26 7.88 -13.27
CA GLY A 117 -2.81 9.00 -14.09
C GLY A 117 -3.17 10.41 -13.58
N HIS A 118 -3.55 10.55 -12.33
CA HIS A 118 -3.83 11.86 -11.74
C HIS A 118 -2.53 12.58 -11.40
N LEU A 119 -2.12 13.49 -12.28
CA LEU A 119 -1.07 14.47 -12.03
C LEU A 119 -1.40 15.26 -10.75
N GLY A 120 -0.67 15.04 -9.69
CA GLY A 120 -0.82 15.75 -8.40
C GLY A 120 -1.71 15.06 -7.35
N GLY A 121 -2.46 14.00 -7.69
CA GLY A 121 -3.31 13.25 -6.77
C GLY A 121 -2.68 11.97 -6.23
N LEU A 122 -1.63 11.44 -6.87
CA LEU A 122 -1.01 10.16 -6.49
C LEU A 122 -0.46 10.19 -5.06
N THR A 123 0.20 11.26 -4.68
CA THR A 123 0.81 11.40 -3.34
C THR A 123 -0.24 11.35 -2.23
N ALA A 124 -1.36 12.06 -2.38
CA ALA A 124 -2.43 12.07 -1.38
C ALA A 124 -3.10 10.70 -1.28
N THR A 125 -3.44 10.08 -2.41
CA THR A 125 -4.06 8.75 -2.46
C THR A 125 -3.12 7.69 -1.87
N THR A 126 -1.83 7.71 -2.23
CA THR A 126 -0.83 6.79 -1.69
C THR A 126 -0.66 6.98 -0.18
N ARG A 127 -0.65 8.22 0.32
CA ARG A 127 -0.61 8.50 1.76
C ARG A 127 -1.84 7.94 2.49
N PHE A 128 -3.02 8.10 1.92
CA PHE A 128 -4.24 7.52 2.50
C PHE A 128 -4.19 5.99 2.53
N MET A 129 -3.61 5.36 1.52
CA MET A 129 -3.41 3.92 1.47
C MET A 129 -2.38 3.45 2.52
N ILE A 130 -1.27 4.17 2.70
CA ILE A 130 -0.29 3.91 3.75
C ILE A 130 -0.98 3.99 5.12
N ASN A 131 -1.73 5.06 5.39
CA ASN A 131 -2.48 5.21 6.64
C ASN A 131 -3.46 4.04 6.86
N ALA A 132 -4.14 3.58 5.81
CA ALA A 132 -5.02 2.43 5.91
C ALA A 132 -4.26 1.13 6.25
N LEU A 133 -3.07 0.92 5.67
CA LEU A 133 -2.22 -0.24 5.96
C LEU A 133 -1.74 -0.26 7.41
N GLU A 134 -1.44 0.90 8.00
CA GLU A 134 -0.99 1.00 9.39
C GLU A 134 -2.01 0.47 10.40
N LEU A 135 -3.29 0.38 10.02
CA LEU A 135 -4.30 -0.26 10.86
C LEU A 135 -4.08 -1.76 11.06
N LEU A 136 -3.26 -2.39 10.21
CA LEU A 136 -2.78 -3.76 10.41
C LEU A 136 -1.73 -3.86 11.53
N GLN A 137 -1.35 -2.72 12.14
CA GLN A 137 -0.32 -2.63 13.17
C GLN A 137 1.04 -3.14 12.67
N ASN A 138 1.37 -2.86 11.42
CA ASN A 138 2.66 -3.15 10.85
C ASN A 138 3.72 -2.14 11.33
N ASP A 139 4.93 -2.64 11.58
CA ASP A 139 6.07 -1.83 11.99
C ASP A 139 6.71 -1.12 10.78
N ILE A 140 6.68 -1.79 9.62
CA ILE A 140 7.29 -1.32 8.38
C ILE A 140 6.27 -1.39 7.23
N THR A 141 6.18 -0.30 6.46
CA THR A 141 5.46 -0.26 5.19
C THR A 141 6.45 -0.07 4.05
N LEU A 142 6.58 -1.06 3.17
CA LEU A 142 7.36 -0.95 1.95
C LEU A 142 6.47 -0.41 0.83
N VAL A 143 6.88 0.68 0.18
CA VAL A 143 6.14 1.29 -0.93
C VAL A 143 7.01 1.17 -2.18
N GLU A 144 6.60 0.30 -3.11
CA GLU A 144 7.26 0.12 -4.40
C GLU A 144 6.53 0.91 -5.48
N THR A 145 7.28 1.69 -6.27
CA THR A 145 6.74 2.33 -7.47
C THR A 145 7.51 1.92 -8.71
N VAL A 146 6.84 1.92 -9.85
CA VAL A 146 7.54 1.81 -11.14
C VAL A 146 8.04 3.19 -11.51
N GLY A 147 9.36 3.39 -11.35
CA GLY A 147 10.02 4.65 -11.67
C GLY A 147 9.99 4.93 -13.17
N ALA A 148 9.21 5.93 -13.55
CA ALA A 148 9.19 6.55 -14.87
C ALA A 148 9.00 8.07 -14.72
N GLY A 149 9.85 8.72 -13.93
CA GLY A 149 9.92 10.18 -13.82
C GLY A 149 9.23 10.76 -12.56
N GLN A 150 8.05 11.38 -12.68
CA GLN A 150 7.44 12.16 -11.60
C GLN A 150 7.05 11.34 -10.35
N GLY A 151 6.71 10.06 -10.50
CA GLY A 151 6.40 9.17 -9.37
C GLY A 151 7.55 8.98 -8.39
N ASP A 152 8.80 9.13 -8.86
CA ASP A 152 9.99 9.00 -8.04
C ASP A 152 10.12 10.14 -7.00
N VAL A 153 9.75 11.35 -7.39
CA VAL A 153 9.79 12.53 -6.50
C VAL A 153 8.69 12.44 -5.43
N GLU A 154 7.55 11.89 -5.78
CA GLU A 154 6.42 11.77 -4.86
C GLU A 154 6.68 10.77 -3.73
N ILE A 155 7.37 9.68 -4.01
CA ILE A 155 7.75 8.67 -2.99
C ILE A 155 8.70 9.27 -1.94
N VAL A 156 9.63 10.13 -2.35
CA VAL A 156 10.56 10.80 -1.41
C VAL A 156 9.80 11.63 -0.37
N GLN A 157 8.62 12.15 -0.71
CA GLN A 157 7.79 12.93 0.23
C GLN A 157 6.98 12.06 1.20
N LEU A 158 6.87 10.76 0.93
CA LEU A 158 6.08 9.80 1.70
C LEU A 158 6.93 8.95 2.62
N ALA A 159 8.19 8.71 2.27
CA ALA A 159 9.14 7.90 3.02
C ALA A 159 9.76 8.67 4.19
N ASP A 160 10.18 7.92 5.24
CA ASP A 160 10.89 8.45 6.41
C ASP A 160 12.40 8.62 6.20
#